data_fe1e7e0a09272ee4be72c9b6e8def472
#
_entry.id   fe1e7e0a09272ee4be72c9b6e8def472
#
_cell.length_a   1.000
_cell.length_b   1.000
_cell.length_c   1.000
_cell.angle_alpha   90.00
_cell.angle_beta   90.00
_cell.angle_gamma   90.00
#
_symmetry.space_group_name_H-M   'P 1'
#
loop_
_entity.id
_entity.type
_entity.pdbx_description
1 polymer ?
#
loop_
_entity_poly.entity_id
_entity_poly.type
_entity_poly.pdbx_seq_one_letter_code
_entity_poly.pdbx_strand_id
1 'polypeptide(L)'
;MKFVVFGPDKRVGALVGERVIDLNRASAELPARLLNFIEAGKPALDGAAAAIDKHGKANPGDGIVHALSSVQLHAPWPERRIACVGGNYAKHLLGMWANRLGKTDITVEEVAAEAKKAGQWGFWKVPADVAGPGGTIPFPKRVTYFDYEGEVAIVIGKRGKNIPASKINEYVWGVTLFHDWSIRDGGGTDRAVSYNLQKNFDGASSMGPCIVVGETGQQDVDVETRVNGVVRQSYSTNEMIWDFGEVLEYLSQDFTFVPGDVIAGGTSAGTAADKSRRSAEGKRPLDLFLKVGDTVEVSSSKIGALSNKIVASE
;
A
#
# COMPACT_ATOMS: atom_id res chain seq x y z
N MET A 1 -17.85 -1.01 3.58
CA MET A 1 -17.65 -2.49 3.70
C MET A 1 -16.15 -2.80 3.67
N LYS A 2 -15.69 -3.85 4.39
CA LYS A 2 -14.29 -4.29 4.36
C LYS A 2 -14.20 -5.65 3.69
N PHE A 3 -13.36 -5.77 2.64
CA PHE A 3 -13.15 -7.00 1.90
C PHE A 3 -11.77 -7.57 2.16
N VAL A 4 -11.69 -8.87 2.39
CA VAL A 4 -10.45 -9.61 2.63
C VAL A 4 -10.29 -10.73 1.60
N VAL A 5 -9.06 -11.19 1.40
CA VAL A 5 -8.76 -12.44 0.69
C VAL A 5 -8.28 -13.44 1.74
N PHE A 6 -8.91 -14.61 1.80
CA PHE A 6 -8.68 -15.55 2.88
C PHE A 6 -8.71 -17.02 2.45
N GLY A 7 -8.16 -17.87 3.31
CA GLY A 7 -8.18 -19.31 3.17
C GLY A 7 -7.28 -19.85 2.06
N PRO A 8 -7.14 -21.18 1.94
CA PRO A 8 -6.19 -21.80 1.00
C PRO A 8 -6.52 -21.49 -0.48
N ASP A 9 -7.80 -21.28 -0.78
CA ASP A 9 -8.26 -20.99 -2.15
C ASP A 9 -8.25 -19.49 -2.47
N LYS A 10 -7.73 -18.64 -1.58
CA LYS A 10 -7.68 -17.17 -1.73
C LYS A 10 -9.05 -16.59 -2.15
N ARG A 11 -10.09 -16.90 -1.39
CA ARG A 11 -11.47 -16.48 -1.67
C ARG A 11 -11.71 -15.07 -1.13
N VAL A 12 -12.61 -14.33 -1.75
CA VAL A 12 -13.03 -13.02 -1.24
C VAL A 12 -14.08 -13.20 -0.14
N GLY A 13 -13.86 -12.49 0.97
CA GLY A 13 -14.78 -12.43 2.09
C GLY A 13 -15.08 -11.01 2.54
N ALA A 14 -16.23 -10.84 3.22
CA ALA A 14 -16.54 -9.61 3.92
C ALA A 14 -16.08 -9.72 5.38
N LEU A 15 -15.32 -8.73 5.85
CA LEU A 15 -14.88 -8.63 7.24
C LEU A 15 -15.89 -7.83 8.06
N VAL A 16 -16.47 -8.45 9.08
CA VAL A 16 -17.46 -7.85 10.00
C VAL A 16 -17.01 -8.10 11.44
N GLY A 17 -16.42 -7.11 12.09
CA GLY A 17 -15.77 -7.31 13.38
C GLY A 17 -14.72 -8.41 13.29
N GLU A 18 -14.81 -9.41 14.17
CA GLU A 18 -13.90 -10.56 14.22
C GLU A 18 -14.40 -11.76 13.38
N ARG A 19 -15.18 -11.51 12.33
CA ARG A 19 -15.76 -12.54 11.45
C ARG A 19 -15.44 -12.26 9.99
N VAL A 20 -15.22 -13.34 9.25
CA VAL A 20 -15.10 -13.34 7.79
C VAL A 20 -16.28 -14.10 7.20
N ILE A 21 -17.10 -13.45 6.40
CA ILE A 21 -18.19 -14.05 5.66
C ILE A 21 -17.67 -14.45 4.29
N ASP A 22 -17.69 -15.73 3.95
CA ASP A 22 -17.37 -16.22 2.60
C ASP A 22 -18.50 -15.83 1.65
N LEU A 23 -18.25 -14.84 0.82
CA LEU A 23 -19.30 -14.23 0.00
C LEU A 23 -19.89 -15.20 -1.04
N ASN A 24 -19.05 -16.00 -1.69
CA ASN A 24 -19.53 -16.96 -2.69
C ASN A 24 -20.25 -18.15 -2.05
N ARG A 25 -19.92 -18.53 -0.81
CA ARG A 25 -20.69 -19.54 -0.07
C ARG A 25 -22.01 -18.99 0.46
N ALA A 26 -22.05 -17.71 0.81
CA ALA A 26 -23.27 -17.03 1.20
C ALA A 26 -24.24 -16.86 0.02
N SER A 27 -23.72 -16.65 -1.19
CA SER A 27 -24.47 -16.60 -2.46
C SER A 27 -23.59 -17.08 -3.61
N ALA A 28 -23.98 -18.16 -4.27
CA ALA A 28 -23.23 -18.76 -5.38
C ALA A 28 -23.11 -17.82 -6.61
N GLU A 29 -23.93 -16.79 -6.68
CA GLU A 29 -23.87 -15.76 -7.72
C GLU A 29 -22.71 -14.77 -7.52
N LEU A 30 -22.18 -14.66 -6.28
CA LEU A 30 -21.06 -13.78 -5.98
C LEU A 30 -19.73 -14.43 -6.41
N PRO A 31 -18.87 -13.70 -7.13
CA PRO A 31 -17.57 -14.24 -7.52
C PRO A 31 -16.69 -14.57 -6.31
N ALA A 32 -16.03 -15.73 -6.36
CA ALA A 32 -15.14 -16.17 -5.29
C ALA A 32 -13.76 -15.49 -5.31
N ARG A 33 -13.32 -14.99 -6.47
CA ARG A 33 -12.01 -14.35 -6.65
C ARG A 33 -12.16 -12.84 -6.64
N LEU A 34 -11.20 -12.16 -5.99
CA LEU A 34 -11.26 -10.71 -5.77
C LEU A 34 -11.38 -9.92 -7.08
N LEU A 35 -10.56 -10.23 -8.10
CA LEU A 35 -10.62 -9.51 -9.38
C LEU A 35 -12.01 -9.61 -10.02
N ASN A 36 -12.55 -10.82 -10.11
CA ASN A 36 -13.88 -11.03 -10.68
C ASN A 36 -14.97 -10.32 -9.88
N PHE A 37 -14.79 -10.23 -8.54
CA PHE A 37 -15.69 -9.51 -7.66
C PHE A 37 -15.65 -7.99 -7.93
N ILE A 38 -14.46 -7.43 -8.14
CA ILE A 38 -14.28 -6.01 -8.51
C ILE A 38 -14.91 -5.74 -9.89
N GLU A 39 -14.66 -6.62 -10.87
CA GLU A 39 -15.18 -6.49 -12.24
C GLU A 39 -16.72 -6.61 -12.30
N ALA A 40 -17.32 -7.38 -11.40
CA ALA A 40 -18.77 -7.49 -11.28
C ALA A 40 -19.44 -6.18 -10.75
N GLY A 41 -18.66 -5.28 -10.15
CA GLY A 41 -19.08 -3.92 -9.80
C GLY A 41 -20.24 -3.85 -8.80
N LYS A 42 -21.22 -2.95 -9.07
CA LYS A 42 -22.31 -2.69 -8.15
C LYS A 42 -23.15 -3.93 -7.80
N PRO A 43 -23.51 -4.82 -8.71
CA PRO A 43 -24.26 -6.04 -8.37
C PRO A 43 -23.55 -6.90 -7.31
N ALA A 44 -22.22 -7.05 -7.40
CA ALA A 44 -21.46 -7.78 -6.39
C ALA A 44 -21.44 -7.06 -5.03
N LEU A 45 -21.35 -5.73 -5.01
CA LEU A 45 -21.41 -4.94 -3.79
C LEU A 45 -22.80 -5.02 -3.12
N ASP A 46 -23.88 -4.96 -3.89
CA ASP A 46 -25.26 -5.12 -3.39
C ASP A 46 -25.45 -6.52 -2.81
N GLY A 47 -24.97 -7.56 -3.51
CA GLY A 47 -24.99 -8.94 -3.01
C GLY A 47 -24.17 -9.15 -1.74
N ALA A 48 -23.00 -8.50 -1.65
CA ALA A 48 -22.19 -8.54 -0.43
C ALA A 48 -22.90 -7.85 0.75
N ALA A 49 -23.54 -6.71 0.51
CA ALA A 49 -24.37 -6.04 1.54
C ALA A 49 -25.48 -6.96 2.05
N ALA A 50 -26.22 -7.63 1.16
CA ALA A 50 -27.25 -8.60 1.53
C ALA A 50 -26.68 -9.80 2.33
N ALA A 51 -25.49 -10.30 1.94
CA ALA A 51 -24.80 -11.36 2.67
C ALA A 51 -24.38 -10.90 4.07
N ILE A 52 -23.88 -9.67 4.21
CA ILE A 52 -23.51 -9.07 5.49
C ILE A 52 -24.75 -8.90 6.38
N ASP A 53 -25.85 -8.39 5.86
CA ASP A 53 -27.11 -8.22 6.61
C ASP A 53 -27.63 -9.56 7.13
N LYS A 54 -27.56 -10.61 6.31
CA LYS A 54 -28.06 -11.95 6.65
C LYS A 54 -27.13 -12.68 7.62
N HIS A 55 -25.82 -12.62 7.43
CA HIS A 55 -24.85 -13.48 8.13
C HIS A 55 -23.94 -12.73 9.12
N GLY A 56 -23.93 -11.39 9.12
CA GLY A 56 -22.97 -10.59 9.91
C GLY A 56 -23.07 -10.79 11.43
N LYS A 57 -24.21 -11.27 11.93
CA LYS A 57 -24.42 -11.61 13.35
C LYS A 57 -24.35 -13.11 13.64
N ALA A 58 -24.22 -13.95 12.62
CA ALA A 58 -24.19 -15.41 12.80
C ALA A 58 -22.89 -15.86 13.50
N ASN A 59 -22.99 -16.95 14.24
CA ASN A 59 -21.81 -17.58 14.86
C ASN A 59 -20.97 -18.29 13.80
N PRO A 60 -19.64 -18.27 13.93
CA PRO A 60 -18.78 -19.06 13.07
C PRO A 60 -19.07 -20.56 13.17
N GLY A 61 -18.94 -21.31 12.05
CA GLY A 61 -19.03 -22.77 12.07
C GLY A 61 -19.92 -23.41 11.01
N ASP A 62 -20.71 -22.63 10.24
CA ASP A 62 -21.58 -23.13 9.19
C ASP A 62 -20.91 -23.25 7.80
N GLY A 63 -19.61 -22.97 7.73
CA GLY A 63 -18.84 -22.94 6.47
C GLY A 63 -19.05 -21.67 5.65
N ILE A 64 -19.94 -20.78 6.07
CA ILE A 64 -20.15 -19.44 5.49
C ILE A 64 -19.45 -18.38 6.34
N VAL A 65 -19.61 -18.47 7.66
CA VAL A 65 -19.01 -17.52 8.61
C VAL A 65 -17.85 -18.19 9.32
N HIS A 66 -16.69 -17.52 9.30
CA HIS A 66 -15.45 -17.96 9.93
C HIS A 66 -15.03 -16.95 11.00
N ALA A 67 -14.43 -17.42 12.10
CA ALA A 67 -13.72 -16.53 13.01
C ALA A 67 -12.48 -15.97 12.29
N LEU A 68 -12.21 -14.68 12.40
CA LEU A 68 -11.02 -14.06 11.80
C LEU A 68 -9.73 -14.77 12.24
N SER A 69 -9.64 -15.15 13.52
CA SER A 69 -8.49 -15.87 14.09
C SER A 69 -8.30 -17.29 13.56
N SER A 70 -9.31 -17.87 12.89
CA SER A 70 -9.25 -19.25 12.36
C SER A 70 -8.91 -19.31 10.86
N VAL A 71 -8.76 -18.16 10.21
CA VAL A 71 -8.47 -18.10 8.78
C VAL A 71 -7.14 -17.39 8.52
N GLN A 72 -6.41 -17.87 7.53
CA GLN A 72 -5.25 -17.15 7.00
C GLN A 72 -5.74 -16.06 6.06
N LEU A 73 -5.32 -14.81 6.30
CA LEU A 73 -5.50 -13.71 5.38
C LEU A 73 -4.34 -13.68 4.36
N HIS A 74 -4.65 -13.26 3.15
CA HIS A 74 -3.71 -13.00 2.08
C HIS A 74 -3.76 -11.53 1.70
N ALA A 75 -2.78 -11.07 0.90
CA ALA A 75 -2.87 -9.74 0.30
C ALA A 75 -4.17 -9.63 -0.52
N PRO A 76 -4.99 -8.62 -0.26
CA PRO A 76 -6.16 -8.35 -1.09
C PRO A 76 -5.74 -7.68 -2.41
N TRP A 77 -4.79 -8.33 -3.10
CA TRP A 77 -4.24 -7.89 -4.37
C TRP A 77 -4.94 -8.59 -5.53
N PRO A 78 -5.52 -7.84 -6.48
CA PRO A 78 -6.26 -8.42 -7.61
C PRO A 78 -5.35 -9.01 -8.70
N GLU A 79 -4.06 -9.18 -8.46
CA GLU A 79 -3.06 -9.68 -9.43
C GLU A 79 -2.98 -8.80 -10.69
N ARG A 80 -3.10 -7.49 -10.49
CA ARG A 80 -2.99 -6.46 -11.53
C ARG A 80 -1.79 -5.55 -11.26
N ARG A 81 -1.58 -4.59 -12.15
CA ARG A 81 -0.48 -3.64 -12.11
C ARG A 81 -0.53 -2.78 -10.85
N ILE A 82 0.63 -2.39 -10.36
CA ILE A 82 0.78 -1.46 -9.25
C ILE A 82 1.56 -0.26 -9.75
N ALA A 83 0.93 0.91 -9.78
CA ALA A 83 1.58 2.18 -9.96
C ALA A 83 1.93 2.77 -8.59
N CYS A 84 3.07 3.43 -8.47
CA CYS A 84 3.48 4.15 -7.27
C CYS A 84 3.83 5.58 -7.63
N VAL A 85 3.52 6.52 -6.73
CA VAL A 85 3.88 7.93 -6.88
C VAL A 85 5.14 8.22 -6.09
N GLY A 86 6.09 8.88 -6.72
CA GLY A 86 7.32 9.30 -6.04
C GLY A 86 7.25 10.74 -5.55
N GLY A 87 7.75 10.97 -4.32
CA GLY A 87 7.92 12.31 -3.78
C GLY A 87 6.63 13.08 -3.53
N ASN A 88 5.58 12.42 -3.08
CA ASN A 88 4.24 12.99 -2.92
C ASN A 88 3.95 13.58 -1.52
N TYR A 89 4.97 13.62 -0.66
CA TYR A 89 4.85 14.24 0.68
C TYR A 89 6.04 15.16 0.93
N ALA A 90 5.75 16.44 1.16
CA ALA A 90 6.79 17.46 1.31
C ALA A 90 7.73 17.19 2.49
N LYS A 91 7.21 16.67 3.61
CA LYS A 91 8.03 16.28 4.77
C LYS A 91 9.04 15.16 4.45
N HIS A 92 8.66 14.18 3.61
CA HIS A 92 9.57 13.13 3.15
C HIS A 92 10.63 13.70 2.21
N LEU A 93 10.22 14.50 1.23
CA LEU A 93 11.13 15.19 0.31
C LEU A 93 12.12 16.09 1.05
N LEU A 94 11.68 16.83 2.07
CA LEU A 94 12.52 17.66 2.91
C LEU A 94 13.68 16.85 3.52
N GLY A 95 13.39 15.69 4.13
CA GLY A 95 14.41 14.79 4.66
C GLY A 95 15.35 14.27 3.57
N MET A 96 14.83 13.87 2.42
CA MET A 96 15.63 13.38 1.30
C MET A 96 16.53 14.47 0.69
N TRP A 97 16.03 15.70 0.52
CA TRP A 97 16.78 16.82 -0.05
C TRP A 97 17.82 17.38 0.93
N ALA A 98 17.46 17.53 2.21
CA ALA A 98 18.41 17.91 3.24
C ALA A 98 19.62 16.95 3.29
N ASN A 99 19.35 15.66 3.19
CA ASN A 99 20.38 14.62 3.16
C ASN A 99 21.22 14.65 1.87
N ARG A 100 20.61 14.98 0.72
CA ARG A 100 21.30 15.00 -0.59
C ARG A 100 22.06 16.28 -0.85
N LEU A 101 21.50 17.42 -0.45
CA LEU A 101 22.01 18.75 -0.80
C LEU A 101 22.77 19.42 0.35
N GLY A 102 22.74 18.83 1.56
CA GLY A 102 23.30 19.42 2.76
C GLY A 102 22.59 20.72 3.20
N LYS A 103 21.40 21.01 2.64
CA LYS A 103 20.60 22.19 3.00
C LYS A 103 19.74 21.89 4.21
N THR A 104 19.79 22.76 5.20
CA THR A 104 19.03 22.62 6.47
C THR A 104 18.03 23.77 6.71
N ASP A 105 18.00 24.75 5.84
CA ASP A 105 17.28 26.03 5.93
C ASP A 105 16.09 26.14 4.97
N ILE A 106 15.66 25.03 4.35
CA ILE A 106 14.49 24.96 3.46
C ILE A 106 13.24 24.51 4.25
N THR A 107 12.10 25.14 4.02
CA THR A 107 10.83 24.82 4.70
C THR A 107 10.05 23.74 3.96
N VAL A 108 9.04 23.16 4.64
CA VAL A 108 8.12 22.16 4.05
C VAL A 108 7.32 22.78 2.89
N GLU A 109 6.90 24.04 3.04
CA GLU A 109 6.14 24.80 2.05
C GLU A 109 6.98 25.07 0.79
N GLU A 110 8.24 25.44 0.95
CA GLU A 110 9.17 25.63 -0.16
C GLU A 110 9.43 24.33 -0.91
N VAL A 111 9.60 23.21 -0.17
CA VAL A 111 9.76 21.89 -0.77
C VAL A 111 8.51 21.48 -1.56
N ALA A 112 7.31 21.72 -1.03
CA ALA A 112 6.05 21.45 -1.72
C ALA A 112 5.92 22.29 -3.00
N ALA A 113 6.29 23.57 -2.95
CA ALA A 113 6.27 24.46 -4.09
C ALA A 113 7.25 24.03 -5.21
N GLU A 114 8.48 23.66 -4.83
CA GLU A 114 9.47 23.16 -5.78
C GLU A 114 9.07 21.80 -6.37
N ALA A 115 8.45 20.90 -5.57
CA ALA A 115 7.90 19.65 -6.07
C ALA A 115 6.80 19.90 -7.12
N LYS A 116 5.85 20.80 -6.83
CA LYS A 116 4.80 21.18 -7.78
C LYS A 116 5.35 21.76 -9.06
N LYS A 117 6.40 22.56 -8.99
CA LYS A 117 7.10 23.12 -10.17
C LYS A 117 7.83 22.04 -10.98
N ALA A 118 8.43 21.06 -10.32
CA ALA A 118 9.11 19.93 -10.98
C ALA A 118 8.11 18.97 -11.66
N GLY A 119 6.86 18.93 -11.21
CA GLY A 119 5.81 18.05 -11.71
C GLY A 119 5.77 16.68 -11.03
N GLN A 120 4.67 15.99 -11.23
CA GLN A 120 4.47 14.63 -10.72
C GLN A 120 5.38 13.64 -11.46
N TRP A 121 5.76 12.56 -10.75
CA TRP A 121 6.39 11.42 -11.35
C TRP A 121 5.96 10.14 -10.63
N GLY A 122 6.06 9.03 -11.33
CA GLY A 122 5.69 7.72 -10.79
C GLY A 122 6.51 6.61 -11.41
N PHE A 123 6.32 5.41 -10.89
CA PHE A 123 6.98 4.20 -11.36
C PHE A 123 6.04 3.01 -11.21
N TRP A 124 6.39 1.91 -11.84
CA TRP A 124 5.63 0.67 -11.76
C TRP A 124 6.35 -0.35 -10.90
N LYS A 125 5.59 -1.06 -10.09
CA LYS A 125 6.02 -2.30 -9.48
C LYS A 125 5.45 -3.47 -10.28
N VAL A 126 6.29 -4.47 -10.50
CA VAL A 126 5.95 -5.67 -11.28
C VAL A 126 6.20 -6.93 -10.40
N PRO A 127 5.47 -7.07 -9.28
CA PRO A 127 5.70 -8.16 -8.35
C PRO A 127 5.22 -9.49 -8.95
N ALA A 128 5.95 -10.57 -8.67
CA ALA A 128 5.44 -11.92 -8.85
C ALA A 128 4.40 -12.25 -7.78
N ASP A 129 4.66 -11.78 -6.54
CA ASP A 129 3.80 -11.93 -5.38
C ASP A 129 3.74 -10.65 -4.56
N VAL A 130 2.63 -10.46 -3.83
CA VAL A 130 2.42 -9.40 -2.86
C VAL A 130 2.14 -10.04 -1.50
N ALA A 131 2.91 -9.67 -0.48
CA ALA A 131 2.73 -10.22 0.86
C ALA A 131 1.45 -9.66 1.53
N GLY A 132 0.71 -10.51 2.18
CA GLY A 132 -0.46 -10.15 3.00
C GLY A 132 -0.12 -9.96 4.47
N PRO A 133 -1.15 -9.79 5.32
CA PRO A 133 -1.00 -9.71 6.76
C PRO A 133 -0.29 -10.94 7.34
N GLY A 134 0.71 -10.72 8.18
CA GLY A 134 1.53 -11.79 8.79
C GLY A 134 2.53 -12.44 7.84
N GLY A 135 2.57 -12.02 6.57
CA GLY A 135 3.52 -12.52 5.58
C GLY A 135 4.96 -12.11 5.89
N THR A 136 5.91 -12.87 5.34
CA THR A 136 7.35 -12.61 5.50
C THR A 136 7.92 -11.88 4.29
N ILE A 137 8.91 -11.02 4.54
CA ILE A 137 9.64 -10.27 3.51
C ILE A 137 11.09 -10.72 3.52
N PRO A 138 11.60 -11.33 2.44
CA PRO A 138 12.98 -11.73 2.37
C PRO A 138 13.90 -10.49 2.32
N PHE A 139 14.92 -10.46 3.19
CA PHE A 139 15.95 -9.43 3.14
C PHE A 139 16.82 -9.67 1.91
N PRO A 140 16.88 -8.76 0.92
CA PRO A 140 17.58 -9.03 -0.34
C PRO A 140 19.09 -9.20 -0.12
N LYS A 141 19.70 -10.31 -0.58
CA LYS A 141 21.12 -10.67 -0.32
C LYS A 141 22.16 -9.63 -0.72
N ARG A 142 21.86 -8.85 -1.75
CA ARG A 142 22.80 -7.84 -2.29
C ARG A 142 22.64 -6.45 -1.68
N VAL A 143 21.83 -6.29 -0.62
CA VAL A 143 21.40 -5.00 -0.10
C VAL A 143 22.04 -4.71 1.24
N THR A 144 22.47 -3.47 1.43
CA THR A 144 22.94 -2.93 2.69
C THR A 144 21.88 -2.10 3.40
N TYR A 145 21.13 -1.31 2.62
CA TYR A 145 20.16 -0.34 3.14
C TYR A 145 18.75 -0.73 2.72
N PHE A 146 18.07 -1.53 3.56
CA PHE A 146 16.70 -1.94 3.35
C PHE A 146 15.75 -1.08 4.17
N ASP A 147 14.75 -0.47 3.51
CA ASP A 147 13.91 0.56 4.10
C ASP A 147 12.42 0.22 3.97
N TYR A 148 11.63 0.83 4.85
CA TYR A 148 10.18 0.73 4.92
C TYR A 148 9.53 2.02 4.41
N GLU A 149 8.41 1.89 3.72
CA GLU A 149 7.52 2.97 3.32
C GLU A 149 6.08 2.50 3.52
N GLY A 150 5.45 2.90 4.64
CA GLY A 150 4.03 2.67 4.86
C GLY A 150 3.22 3.68 4.03
N GLU A 151 2.19 3.20 3.32
CA GLU A 151 1.42 4.00 2.38
C GLU A 151 -0.07 3.65 2.42
N VAL A 152 -0.88 4.53 1.84
CA VAL A 152 -2.25 4.24 1.41
C VAL A 152 -2.24 3.96 -0.07
N ALA A 153 -2.99 2.96 -0.50
CA ALA A 153 -3.21 2.67 -1.91
C ALA A 153 -4.70 2.64 -2.24
N ILE A 154 -5.04 3.06 -3.46
CA ILE A 154 -6.38 2.91 -4.03
C ILE A 154 -6.41 1.75 -5.02
N VAL A 155 -7.57 1.09 -5.10
CA VAL A 155 -7.85 0.04 -6.08
C VAL A 155 -8.84 0.59 -7.11
N ILE A 156 -8.52 0.45 -8.39
CA ILE A 156 -9.37 0.91 -9.48
C ILE A 156 -10.52 -0.07 -9.71
N GLY A 157 -11.73 0.46 -9.85
CA GLY A 157 -12.95 -0.32 -10.08
C GLY A 157 -13.55 -0.18 -11.48
N LYS A 158 -13.11 0.81 -12.24
CA LYS A 158 -13.68 1.13 -13.55
C LYS A 158 -12.59 1.37 -14.58
N ARG A 159 -12.75 0.82 -15.77
CA ARG A 159 -11.84 1.06 -16.90
C ARG A 159 -11.90 2.54 -17.32
N GLY A 160 -10.74 3.16 -17.50
CA GLY A 160 -10.64 4.54 -17.98
C GLY A 160 -9.27 4.94 -18.48
N LYS A 161 -9.23 6.04 -19.23
CA LYS A 161 -8.04 6.66 -19.78
C LYS A 161 -8.28 8.18 -19.80
N ASN A 162 -7.25 8.99 -19.58
CA ASN A 162 -7.35 10.44 -19.52
C ASN A 162 -8.46 10.88 -18.53
N ILE A 163 -8.38 10.38 -17.30
CA ILE A 163 -9.40 10.51 -16.28
C ILE A 163 -9.22 11.85 -15.56
N PRO A 164 -10.19 12.77 -15.59
CA PRO A 164 -10.10 14.03 -14.84
C PRO A 164 -10.04 13.78 -13.33
N ALA A 165 -9.23 14.53 -12.60
CA ALA A 165 -9.10 14.44 -11.14
C ALA A 165 -10.45 14.51 -10.40
N SER A 166 -11.35 15.38 -10.86
CA SER A 166 -12.69 15.56 -10.29
C SER A 166 -13.59 14.32 -10.37
N LYS A 167 -13.23 13.32 -11.19
CA LYS A 167 -13.99 12.09 -11.37
C LYS A 167 -13.43 10.91 -10.58
N ILE A 168 -12.47 11.12 -9.70
CA ILE A 168 -11.81 10.05 -8.93
C ILE A 168 -12.79 9.05 -8.29
N ASN A 169 -13.90 9.54 -7.70
CA ASN A 169 -14.89 8.71 -7.03
C ASN A 169 -15.68 7.78 -7.97
N GLU A 170 -15.66 8.03 -9.29
CA GLU A 170 -16.26 7.11 -10.26
C GLU A 170 -15.36 5.91 -10.57
N TYR A 171 -14.04 6.03 -10.29
CA TYR A 171 -13.04 5.05 -10.70
C TYR A 171 -12.45 4.26 -9.54
N VAL A 172 -12.40 4.82 -8.33
CA VAL A 172 -11.89 4.12 -7.14
C VAL A 172 -12.91 3.12 -6.64
N TRP A 173 -12.50 1.85 -6.53
CA TRP A 173 -13.29 0.80 -5.91
C TRP A 173 -13.13 0.81 -4.39
N GLY A 174 -11.91 0.99 -3.90
CA GLY A 174 -11.65 1.01 -2.47
C GLY A 174 -10.23 1.44 -2.12
N VAL A 175 -9.96 1.45 -0.82
CA VAL A 175 -8.72 1.94 -0.21
C VAL A 175 -8.11 0.86 0.68
N THR A 176 -6.79 0.73 0.70
CA THR A 176 -6.06 -0.24 1.51
C THR A 176 -4.72 0.32 1.98
N LEU A 177 -4.06 -0.38 2.90
CA LEU A 177 -2.67 -0.08 3.25
C LEU A 177 -1.71 -0.81 2.31
N PHE A 178 -0.54 -0.22 2.13
CA PHE A 178 0.51 -0.74 1.26
C PHE A 178 1.88 -0.50 1.88
N HIS A 179 2.81 -1.43 1.68
CA HIS A 179 4.23 -1.21 1.91
C HIS A 179 4.98 -1.19 0.59
N ASP A 180 5.66 -0.08 0.28
CA ASP A 180 6.63 0.03 -0.79
C ASP A 180 8.03 -0.25 -0.26
N TRP A 181 8.35 -1.55 -0.08
CA TRP A 181 9.67 -1.96 0.39
C TRP A 181 10.75 -1.46 -0.56
N SER A 182 11.79 -0.84 0.00
CA SER A 182 12.72 -0.01 -0.76
C SER A 182 14.16 -0.37 -0.49
N ILE A 183 14.93 -0.59 -1.55
CA ILE A 183 16.39 -0.68 -1.50
C ILE A 183 16.96 0.73 -1.65
N ARG A 184 17.87 1.12 -0.76
CA ARG A 184 18.50 2.44 -0.79
C ARG A 184 19.97 2.41 -1.23
N ASP A 185 20.45 1.30 -1.75
CA ASP A 185 21.79 1.11 -2.31
C ASP A 185 21.92 1.72 -3.72
N GLY A 186 21.40 2.95 -3.89
CA GLY A 186 21.53 3.74 -5.12
C GLY A 186 22.63 4.78 -5.00
N GLY A 187 23.27 5.15 -6.08
CA GLY A 187 24.29 6.23 -6.24
C GLY A 187 25.24 6.45 -5.06
N GLY A 188 26.51 6.32 -5.24
CA GLY A 188 27.53 6.53 -4.20
C GLY A 188 27.71 5.37 -3.21
N THR A 189 27.18 4.19 -3.51
CA THR A 189 27.49 2.95 -2.81
C THR A 189 28.32 2.02 -3.69
N ASP A 190 29.09 1.12 -3.09
CA ASP A 190 29.90 0.12 -3.82
C ASP A 190 29.05 -0.86 -4.63
N ARG A 191 27.73 -0.90 -4.34
CA ARG A 191 26.74 -1.77 -4.98
C ARG A 191 25.55 -0.96 -5.47
N ALA A 192 25.81 0.03 -6.32
CA ALA A 192 24.74 0.87 -6.88
C ALA A 192 23.68 0.03 -7.60
N VAL A 193 22.44 0.14 -7.14
CA VAL A 193 21.27 -0.52 -7.74
C VAL A 193 20.46 0.54 -8.47
N SER A 194 20.06 0.28 -9.72
CA SER A 194 19.21 1.20 -10.47
C SER A 194 17.89 1.43 -9.74
N TYR A 195 17.28 2.61 -9.93
CA TYR A 195 16.03 2.96 -9.25
C TYR A 195 14.94 1.89 -9.46
N ASN A 196 14.80 1.39 -10.68
CA ASN A 196 13.82 0.34 -10.98
C ASN A 196 14.02 -0.93 -10.12
N LEU A 197 15.28 -1.37 -9.95
CA LEU A 197 15.61 -2.54 -9.13
C LEU A 197 15.60 -2.23 -7.62
N GLN A 198 15.63 -0.97 -7.22
CA GLN A 198 15.44 -0.57 -5.82
C GLN A 198 13.99 -0.77 -5.36
N LYS A 199 13.06 -0.80 -6.31
CA LYS A 199 11.61 -0.92 -6.08
C LYS A 199 11.01 -2.23 -6.60
N ASN A 200 11.78 -3.05 -7.33
CA ASN A 200 11.33 -4.32 -7.91
C ASN A 200 12.32 -5.44 -7.56
N PHE A 201 11.94 -6.25 -6.60
CA PHE A 201 12.63 -7.45 -6.12
C PHE A 201 11.59 -8.36 -5.44
N ASP A 202 11.91 -9.62 -5.21
CA ASP A 202 10.98 -10.55 -4.56
C ASP A 202 10.65 -10.08 -3.15
N GLY A 203 9.36 -9.97 -2.85
CA GLY A 203 8.86 -9.39 -1.60
C GLY A 203 8.86 -7.86 -1.58
N ALA A 204 9.02 -7.16 -2.71
CA ALA A 204 9.05 -5.69 -2.77
C ALA A 204 7.72 -5.00 -2.40
N SER A 205 6.63 -5.74 -2.22
CA SER A 205 5.30 -5.19 -1.96
C SER A 205 4.55 -5.98 -0.90
N SER A 206 3.83 -5.25 -0.04
CA SER A 206 2.81 -5.85 0.83
C SER A 206 1.52 -5.03 0.74
N MET A 207 0.36 -5.69 0.89
CA MET A 207 -0.95 -5.04 0.78
C MET A 207 -1.96 -5.63 1.75
N GLY A 208 -2.80 -4.82 2.36
CA GLY A 208 -3.87 -5.26 3.25
C GLY A 208 -4.07 -4.36 4.47
N PRO A 209 -4.71 -4.84 5.55
CA PRO A 209 -5.26 -6.20 5.73
C PRO A 209 -6.52 -6.46 4.92
N CYS A 210 -7.21 -5.40 4.50
CA CYS A 210 -8.45 -5.45 3.74
C CYS A 210 -8.52 -4.28 2.75
N ILE A 211 -9.47 -4.32 1.84
CA ILE A 211 -9.87 -3.15 1.04
C ILE A 211 -11.17 -2.61 1.64
N VAL A 212 -11.18 -1.31 1.98
CA VAL A 212 -12.36 -0.60 2.47
C VAL A 212 -13.08 0.04 1.30
N VAL A 213 -14.36 -0.25 1.16
CA VAL A 213 -15.21 0.23 0.07
C VAL A 213 -16.38 1.02 0.62
N GLY A 214 -16.60 2.22 0.11
CA GLY A 214 -17.78 3.07 0.36
C GLY A 214 -17.61 4.07 1.49
N GLU A 215 -17.24 3.68 2.71
CA GLU A 215 -17.26 4.57 3.89
C GLU A 215 -15.97 5.37 4.09
N THR A 216 -14.85 4.84 3.62
CA THR A 216 -13.55 5.51 3.74
C THR A 216 -13.15 6.02 2.37
N GLY A 217 -13.30 7.33 2.18
CA GLY A 217 -12.71 8.00 1.02
C GLY A 217 -11.18 7.86 1.04
N GLN A 218 -10.55 8.08 -0.08
CA GLN A 218 -9.09 8.10 -0.23
C GLN A 218 -8.43 9.30 0.48
N GLN A 219 -9.23 10.28 0.90
CA GLN A 219 -8.79 11.45 1.67
C GLN A 219 -8.92 11.18 3.17
N ASP A 220 -8.11 11.90 3.96
CA ASP A 220 -8.13 11.86 5.42
C ASP A 220 -7.97 10.44 6.00
N VAL A 221 -7.06 9.68 5.44
CA VAL A 221 -6.65 8.38 5.97
C VAL A 221 -5.39 8.58 6.81
N ASP A 222 -5.50 8.29 8.12
CA ASP A 222 -4.37 8.27 9.03
C ASP A 222 -3.46 7.07 8.74
N VAL A 223 -2.16 7.27 8.84
CA VAL A 223 -1.14 6.22 8.66
C VAL A 223 -0.12 6.30 9.77
N GLU A 224 0.11 5.19 10.43
CA GLU A 224 1.21 5.03 11.37
C GLU A 224 2.04 3.81 10.96
N THR A 225 3.37 3.97 10.87
CA THR A 225 4.31 2.87 10.64
C THR A 225 5.18 2.66 11.86
N ARG A 226 5.25 1.41 12.33
CA ARG A 226 6.09 0.98 13.46
C ARG A 226 7.12 -0.04 13.01
N VAL A 227 8.33 0.07 13.55
CA VAL A 227 9.37 -0.96 13.45
C VAL A 227 9.64 -1.48 14.86
N ASN A 228 9.41 -2.76 15.09
CA ASN A 228 9.52 -3.41 16.41
C ASN A 228 8.73 -2.67 17.50
N GLY A 229 7.51 -2.21 17.17
CA GLY A 229 6.64 -1.46 18.06
C GLY A 229 6.98 0.04 18.21
N VAL A 230 8.12 0.50 17.70
CA VAL A 230 8.52 1.93 17.75
C VAL A 230 7.95 2.68 16.56
N VAL A 231 7.20 3.76 16.83
CA VAL A 231 6.63 4.63 15.77
C VAL A 231 7.77 5.27 14.97
N ARG A 232 7.71 5.10 13.68
CA ARG A 232 8.66 5.67 12.70
C ARG A 232 8.00 6.73 11.83
N GLN A 233 6.76 6.49 11.38
CA GLN A 233 5.98 7.40 10.56
C GLN A 233 4.61 7.61 11.21
N SER A 234 4.08 8.84 11.13
CA SER A 234 2.72 9.20 11.52
C SER A 234 2.28 10.40 10.68
N TYR A 235 1.25 10.22 9.86
CA TYR A 235 0.80 11.23 8.90
C TYR A 235 -0.64 10.94 8.40
N SER A 236 -1.20 11.82 7.60
CA SER A 236 -2.48 11.65 6.90
C SER A 236 -2.33 11.82 5.39
N THR A 237 -3.21 11.18 4.61
CA THR A 237 -3.30 11.42 3.16
C THR A 237 -3.66 12.88 2.81
N ASN A 238 -4.20 13.66 3.76
CA ASN A 238 -4.39 15.10 3.60
C ASN A 238 -3.08 15.90 3.44
N GLU A 239 -1.94 15.29 3.77
CA GLU A 239 -0.61 15.89 3.62
C GLU A 239 0.02 15.64 2.23
N MET A 240 -0.69 14.93 1.35
CA MET A 240 -0.24 14.70 -0.03
C MET A 240 -0.08 16.02 -0.78
N ILE A 241 1.00 16.14 -1.57
CA ILE A 241 1.24 17.29 -2.47
C ILE A 241 0.23 17.28 -3.61
N TRP A 242 -0.03 16.10 -4.17
CA TRP A 242 -1.08 15.82 -5.15
C TRP A 242 -1.99 14.75 -4.60
N ASP A 243 -3.27 15.04 -4.55
CA ASP A 243 -4.26 14.07 -4.10
C ASP A 243 -4.41 12.89 -5.07
N PHE A 244 -5.16 11.85 -4.67
CA PHE A 244 -5.35 10.67 -5.53
C PHE A 244 -6.07 10.99 -6.84
N GLY A 245 -6.88 12.04 -6.90
CA GLY A 245 -7.52 12.49 -8.14
C GLY A 245 -6.49 13.05 -9.11
N GLU A 246 -5.63 13.97 -8.65
CA GLU A 246 -4.54 14.54 -9.41
C GLU A 246 -3.52 13.47 -9.85
N VAL A 247 -3.25 12.50 -8.98
CA VAL A 247 -2.38 11.35 -9.28
C VAL A 247 -2.98 10.48 -10.38
N LEU A 248 -4.27 10.14 -10.29
CA LEU A 248 -4.94 9.33 -11.30
C LEU A 248 -5.04 10.06 -12.64
N GLU A 249 -5.32 11.37 -12.63
CA GLU A 249 -5.31 12.20 -13.83
C GLU A 249 -3.96 12.15 -14.53
N TYR A 250 -2.87 12.37 -13.80
CA TYR A 250 -1.51 12.32 -14.33
C TYR A 250 -1.15 10.94 -14.90
N LEU A 251 -1.35 9.88 -14.12
CA LEU A 251 -0.97 8.53 -14.51
C LEU A 251 -1.84 7.95 -15.64
N SER A 252 -3.07 8.45 -15.80
CA SER A 252 -3.98 7.99 -16.87
C SER A 252 -3.82 8.71 -18.19
N GLN A 253 -2.91 9.69 -18.29
CA GLN A 253 -2.61 10.38 -19.55
C GLN A 253 -2.10 9.36 -20.58
N ASP A 254 -2.88 9.18 -21.65
CA ASP A 254 -2.64 8.19 -22.70
C ASP A 254 -2.44 6.74 -22.22
N PHE A 255 -2.73 6.47 -20.95
CA PHE A 255 -2.61 5.17 -20.32
C PHE A 255 -3.96 4.67 -19.79
N THR A 256 -4.36 3.45 -20.14
CA THR A 256 -5.64 2.87 -19.71
C THR A 256 -5.48 2.11 -18.39
N PHE A 257 -6.15 2.57 -17.34
CA PHE A 257 -6.39 1.80 -16.12
C PHE A 257 -7.57 0.85 -16.29
N VAL A 258 -7.51 -0.29 -15.63
CA VAL A 258 -8.57 -1.32 -15.64
C VAL A 258 -8.93 -1.71 -14.21
N PRO A 259 -10.12 -2.32 -13.98
CA PRO A 259 -10.48 -2.83 -12.66
C PRO A 259 -9.39 -3.72 -12.07
N GLY A 260 -9.09 -3.50 -10.80
CA GLY A 260 -8.06 -4.20 -10.05
C GLY A 260 -6.65 -3.60 -10.12
N ASP A 261 -6.38 -2.63 -11.00
CA ASP A 261 -5.12 -1.88 -10.93
C ASP A 261 -5.03 -1.13 -9.59
N VAL A 262 -3.83 -1.03 -9.05
CA VAL A 262 -3.55 -0.39 -7.76
C VAL A 262 -2.70 0.84 -7.97
N ILE A 263 -2.98 1.90 -7.20
CA ILE A 263 -2.15 3.11 -7.16
C ILE A 263 -1.77 3.39 -5.72
N ALA A 264 -0.50 3.28 -5.39
CA ALA A 264 0.07 3.65 -4.10
C ALA A 264 0.43 5.15 -4.09
N GLY A 265 -0.02 5.88 -3.06
CA GLY A 265 0.00 7.34 -3.01
C GLY A 265 1.30 7.97 -2.56
N GLY A 266 2.32 7.16 -2.27
CA GLY A 266 3.57 7.60 -1.69
C GLY A 266 3.57 7.62 -0.17
N THR A 267 4.75 7.78 0.42
CA THR A 267 4.98 7.79 1.86
C THR A 267 5.40 9.16 2.37
N SER A 268 5.13 9.45 3.66
CA SER A 268 5.57 10.67 4.33
C SER A 268 6.88 10.45 5.11
N ALA A 269 7.31 11.47 5.86
CA ALA A 269 8.55 11.47 6.63
C ALA A 269 8.60 10.33 7.67
N GLY A 270 9.81 9.90 7.99
CA GLY A 270 10.09 8.91 9.02
C GLY A 270 10.72 7.63 8.51
N THR A 271 10.94 7.51 7.19
CA THR A 271 11.70 6.40 6.61
C THR A 271 13.15 6.42 7.10
N ALA A 272 13.84 5.28 7.03
CA ALA A 272 15.25 5.25 7.39
C ALA A 272 16.08 6.17 6.49
N ALA A 273 15.72 6.27 5.22
CA ALA A 273 16.44 7.09 4.24
C ALA A 273 16.34 8.59 4.51
N ASP A 274 15.17 9.10 4.90
CA ASP A 274 15.03 10.54 5.16
C ASP A 274 15.60 10.97 6.52
N LYS A 275 15.70 10.06 7.48
CA LYS A 275 16.29 10.31 8.80
C LYS A 275 17.80 10.10 8.85
N SER A 276 18.39 9.40 7.88
CA SER A 276 19.82 9.06 7.88
C SER A 276 20.61 9.92 6.89
N ARG A 277 21.59 10.71 7.38
CA ARG A 277 22.51 11.46 6.52
C ARG A 277 23.61 10.54 5.98
N ARG A 278 24.01 10.76 4.72
CA ARG A 278 25.21 10.12 4.18
C ARG A 278 26.46 10.80 4.73
N SER A 279 27.49 10.01 5.05
CA SER A 279 28.83 10.52 5.31
C SER A 279 29.47 11.04 4.02
N ALA A 280 30.64 11.67 4.13
CA ALA A 280 31.42 12.11 2.97
C ALA A 280 31.78 10.93 2.02
N GLU A 281 31.98 9.75 2.58
CA GLU A 281 32.23 8.49 1.85
C GLU A 281 30.94 7.82 1.30
N GLY A 282 29.81 8.50 1.39
CA GLY A 282 28.54 8.02 0.87
C GLY A 282 27.82 6.97 1.74
N LYS A 283 28.36 6.60 2.91
CA LYS A 283 27.76 5.62 3.83
C LYS A 283 26.68 6.25 4.71
N ARG A 284 25.67 5.45 5.06
CA ARG A 284 24.61 5.83 6.02
C ARG A 284 24.76 5.02 7.31
N PRO A 285 24.39 5.57 8.48
CA PRO A 285 24.24 4.77 9.71
C PRO A 285 23.16 3.68 9.50
N LEU A 286 23.45 2.46 9.97
CA LEU A 286 22.61 1.29 9.74
C LEU A 286 21.52 1.09 10.80
N ASP A 287 21.53 1.84 11.87
CA ASP A 287 20.66 1.67 13.04
C ASP A 287 19.16 1.92 12.74
N LEU A 288 18.87 2.73 11.73
CA LEU A 288 17.50 3.02 11.29
C LEU A 288 16.99 2.06 10.21
N PHE A 289 17.89 1.40 9.47
CA PHE A 289 17.52 0.47 8.40
C PHE A 289 17.11 -0.88 8.96
N LEU A 290 16.27 -1.57 8.18
CA LEU A 290 15.73 -2.87 8.55
C LEU A 290 16.81 -3.96 8.62
N LYS A 291 16.57 -4.93 9.49
CA LYS A 291 17.41 -6.13 9.69
C LYS A 291 16.54 -7.38 9.68
N VAL A 292 17.16 -8.51 9.41
CA VAL A 292 16.51 -9.82 9.60
C VAL A 292 16.05 -9.95 11.06
N GLY A 293 14.80 -10.32 11.23
CA GLY A 293 14.13 -10.44 12.54
C GLY A 293 13.22 -9.27 12.86
N ASP A 294 13.36 -8.11 12.20
CA ASP A 294 12.48 -6.95 12.42
C ASP A 294 11.04 -7.25 12.00
N THR A 295 10.10 -6.67 12.74
CA THR A 295 8.69 -6.63 12.39
C THR A 295 8.31 -5.19 12.04
N VAL A 296 7.66 -5.02 10.89
CA VAL A 296 7.17 -3.72 10.44
C VAL A 296 5.67 -3.78 10.31
N GLU A 297 4.99 -2.82 10.92
CA GLU A 297 3.54 -2.66 10.87
C GLU A 297 3.18 -1.29 10.32
N VAL A 298 2.30 -1.25 9.33
CA VAL A 298 1.57 -0.05 8.93
C VAL A 298 0.12 -0.20 9.36
N SER A 299 -0.43 0.85 9.97
CA SER A 299 -1.79 0.83 10.50
C SER A 299 -2.54 2.12 10.20
N SER A 300 -3.87 1.99 10.17
CA SER A 300 -4.83 3.08 10.04
C SER A 300 -6.07 2.76 10.87
N SER A 301 -6.61 3.75 11.56
CA SER A 301 -7.85 3.63 12.32
C SER A 301 -9.04 3.20 11.45
N LYS A 302 -9.03 3.59 10.18
CA LYS A 302 -10.10 3.31 9.20
C LYS A 302 -9.96 1.94 8.54
N ILE A 303 -8.74 1.47 8.31
CA ILE A 303 -8.47 0.27 7.50
C ILE A 303 -8.13 -0.94 8.39
N GLY A 304 -7.24 -0.77 9.34
CA GLY A 304 -6.70 -1.82 10.20
C GLY A 304 -5.18 -1.82 10.20
N ALA A 305 -4.54 -2.98 10.41
CA ALA A 305 -3.09 -3.11 10.48
C ALA A 305 -2.56 -4.20 9.53
N LEU A 306 -1.48 -3.88 8.83
CA LEU A 306 -0.71 -4.77 7.97
C LEU A 306 0.68 -4.95 8.59
N SER A 307 0.96 -6.11 9.12
CA SER A 307 2.24 -6.43 9.77
C SER A 307 2.99 -7.49 8.97
N ASN A 308 4.29 -7.28 8.78
CA ASN A 308 5.18 -8.19 8.08
C ASN A 308 6.48 -8.38 8.85
N LYS A 309 7.07 -9.58 8.77
CA LYS A 309 8.35 -9.93 9.39
C LYS A 309 9.45 -10.01 8.34
N ILE A 310 10.59 -9.38 8.61
CA ILE A 310 11.77 -9.46 7.76
C ILE A 310 12.51 -10.77 8.07
N VAL A 311 12.75 -11.59 7.05
CA VAL A 311 13.43 -12.89 7.18
C VAL A 311 14.69 -12.96 6.31
N ALA A 312 15.59 -13.88 6.61
CA ALA A 312 16.72 -14.13 5.74
C ALA A 312 16.24 -14.65 4.38
N SER A 313 16.86 -14.20 3.30
CA SER A 313 16.66 -14.81 1.97
C SER A 313 17.29 -16.21 1.92
N GLU A 314 16.65 -17.14 1.25
CA GLU A 314 17.17 -18.47 0.95
C GLU A 314 18.41 -18.42 0.04
#